data_153fe1911f5039659333d20ea8253206
#
_entry.id   153fe1911f5039659333d20ea8253206
#
_cell.length_a   1.000
_cell.length_b   1.000
_cell.length_c   1.000
_cell.angle_alpha   90.00
_cell.angle_beta   90.00
_cell.angle_gamma   90.00
#
_symmetry.space_group_name_H-M   'P 1'
#
loop_
_entity.id
_entity.type
_entity.pdbx_description
1 polymer ?
#
loop_
_entity_poly.entity_id
_entity_poly.type
_entity_poly.pdbx_seq_one_letter_code
_entity_poly.pdbx_strand_id
1 'polypeptide(L)'
;MNKIEEYYNKFNEEKRLNSRHGQIEYRITMKYIHDYLDVRMQELQVTNREDIRILDIGAGTGRYSVALCEEGYDVTAVELVKHNLGILKQKNSNVHAMQGNALHLKKLEDNTYDLTLLFGPMYHLMTKEEKIQALSEAKRVTKPGGILLVAYVMNEYAVVVYGIQENHLEESVKNGTLDASYHTVPAADSLYAFERIEDIDSYNEAVGLKRLKILSPDGPANYIRPFVNQLSEESYELFVAYQLKVCERPDLIGAGAHTVDILRKEL
;
A
#
# COMPACT_ATOMS: atom_id res chain seq x y z
N MET A 1 -15.95 15.90 10.30
CA MET A 1 -15.08 14.72 10.36
C MET A 1 -15.09 14.12 8.97
N ASN A 2 -13.95 13.84 8.38
CA ASN A 2 -13.85 13.25 7.05
C ASN A 2 -14.35 11.79 7.13
N LYS A 3 -14.95 11.26 6.07
CA LYS A 3 -15.50 9.89 5.98
C LYS A 3 -14.45 8.82 6.30
N ILE A 4 -13.20 9.03 5.89
CA ILE A 4 -12.05 8.20 6.23
C ILE A 4 -11.83 8.15 7.75
N GLU A 5 -11.88 9.30 8.43
CA GLU A 5 -11.75 9.36 9.88
C GLU A 5 -12.91 8.63 10.60
N GLU A 6 -14.14 8.75 10.09
CA GLU A 6 -15.30 8.03 10.66
C GLU A 6 -15.17 6.52 10.52
N TYR A 7 -14.68 6.06 9.38
CA TYR A 7 -14.44 4.64 9.12
C TYR A 7 -13.38 4.07 10.06
N TYR A 8 -12.19 4.66 10.07
CA TYR A 8 -11.07 4.16 10.87
C TYR A 8 -11.24 4.36 12.39
N ASN A 9 -12.09 5.26 12.83
CA ASN A 9 -12.47 5.36 14.24
C ASN A 9 -13.34 4.16 14.72
N LYS A 10 -14.03 3.48 13.80
CA LYS A 10 -14.89 2.33 14.08
C LYS A 10 -14.25 0.99 13.70
N PHE A 11 -13.28 1.00 12.79
CA PHE A 11 -12.66 -0.17 12.22
C PHE A 11 -11.42 -0.58 13.01
N ASN A 12 -11.37 -1.84 13.46
CA ASN A 12 -10.20 -2.37 14.17
C ASN A 12 -9.17 -2.89 13.17
N GLU A 13 -8.31 -2.00 12.67
CA GLU A 13 -7.24 -2.30 11.71
C GLU A 13 -6.28 -3.36 12.26
N GLU A 14 -5.90 -3.30 13.54
CA GLU A 14 -5.01 -4.27 14.17
C GLU A 14 -5.53 -5.70 14.08
N LYS A 15 -6.85 -5.90 14.28
CA LYS A 15 -7.47 -7.23 14.16
C LYS A 15 -7.40 -7.76 12.73
N ARG A 16 -7.63 -6.92 11.73
CA ARG A 16 -7.52 -7.28 10.31
C ARG A 16 -6.10 -7.73 9.97
N LEU A 17 -5.13 -6.93 10.37
CA LEU A 17 -3.73 -7.13 10.08
C LEU A 17 -3.15 -8.40 10.73
N ASN A 18 -3.71 -8.85 11.85
CA ASN A 18 -3.28 -10.05 12.56
C ASN A 18 -3.93 -11.35 12.06
N SER A 19 -4.88 -11.26 11.12
CA SER A 19 -5.44 -12.46 10.49
C SER A 19 -4.45 -13.15 9.55
N ARG A 20 -4.55 -14.48 9.38
CA ARG A 20 -3.63 -15.22 8.49
C ARG A 20 -3.63 -14.69 7.06
N HIS A 21 -4.80 -14.41 6.48
CA HIS A 21 -4.86 -13.83 5.13
C HIS A 21 -4.20 -12.44 5.05
N GLY A 22 -4.33 -11.58 6.08
CA GLY A 22 -3.66 -10.28 6.14
C GLY A 22 -2.15 -10.39 6.37
N GLN A 23 -1.69 -11.49 6.99
CA GLN A 23 -0.25 -11.75 7.19
C GLN A 23 0.48 -12.11 5.89
N ILE A 24 -0.21 -12.68 4.89
CA ILE A 24 0.40 -13.00 3.60
C ILE A 24 0.85 -11.72 2.89
N GLU A 25 -0.07 -10.77 2.75
CA GLU A 25 0.23 -9.45 2.18
C GLU A 25 1.43 -8.79 2.89
N TYR A 26 1.39 -8.76 4.23
CA TYR A 26 2.44 -8.17 5.03
C TYR A 26 3.80 -8.84 4.82
N ARG A 27 3.87 -10.18 4.92
CA ARG A 27 5.13 -10.93 4.81
C ARG A 27 5.78 -10.76 3.43
N ILE A 28 4.96 -10.79 2.38
CA ILE A 28 5.47 -10.62 1.02
C ILE A 28 5.91 -9.17 0.79
N THR A 29 5.12 -8.20 1.22
CA THR A 29 5.49 -6.78 1.10
C THR A 29 6.77 -6.47 1.86
N MET A 30 6.91 -6.95 3.11
CA MET A 30 8.12 -6.76 3.93
C MET A 30 9.36 -7.37 3.26
N LYS A 31 9.23 -8.56 2.64
CA LYS A 31 10.35 -9.14 1.88
C LYS A 31 10.84 -8.20 0.77
N TYR A 32 9.93 -7.59 0.00
CA TYR A 32 10.32 -6.65 -1.04
C TYR A 32 10.85 -5.32 -0.48
N ILE A 33 10.33 -4.85 0.65
CA ILE A 33 10.90 -3.70 1.36
C ILE A 33 12.36 -4.00 1.71
N HIS A 34 12.65 -5.15 2.32
CA HIS A 34 14.02 -5.53 2.67
C HIS A 34 14.93 -5.69 1.44
N ASP A 35 14.46 -6.35 0.37
CA ASP A 35 15.24 -6.48 -0.85
C ASP A 35 15.69 -5.11 -1.39
N TYR A 36 14.81 -4.11 -1.38
CA TYR A 36 15.14 -2.78 -1.89
C TYR A 36 15.89 -1.90 -0.88
N LEU A 37 15.75 -2.14 0.42
CA LEU A 37 16.62 -1.55 1.43
C LEU A 37 18.06 -2.06 1.26
N ASP A 38 18.26 -3.36 1.06
CA ASP A 38 19.56 -3.94 0.80
C ASP A 38 20.20 -3.37 -0.49
N VAL A 39 19.42 -3.22 -1.55
CA VAL A 39 19.86 -2.55 -2.79
C VAL A 39 20.31 -1.12 -2.50
N ARG A 40 19.53 -0.34 -1.73
CA ARG A 40 19.86 1.05 -1.39
C ARG A 40 21.12 1.14 -0.53
N MET A 41 21.27 0.28 0.48
CA MET A 41 22.48 0.22 1.32
C MET A 41 23.73 -0.07 0.48
N GLN A 42 23.62 -1.01 -0.47
CA GLN A 42 24.72 -1.32 -1.41
C GLN A 42 25.06 -0.14 -2.31
N GLU A 43 24.07 0.50 -2.93
CA GLU A 43 24.27 1.66 -3.82
C GLU A 43 24.90 2.85 -3.10
N LEU A 44 24.53 3.08 -1.84
CA LEU A 44 25.04 4.16 -1.01
C LEU A 44 26.35 3.79 -0.28
N GLN A 45 26.77 2.53 -0.34
CA GLN A 45 27.93 1.99 0.36
C GLN A 45 27.87 2.20 1.88
N VAL A 46 26.66 2.13 2.46
CA VAL A 46 26.44 2.22 3.91
C VAL A 46 26.21 0.84 4.51
N THR A 47 26.62 0.65 5.75
CA THR A 47 26.48 -0.61 6.49
C THR A 47 25.53 -0.49 7.68
N ASN A 48 25.35 0.72 8.21
CA ASN A 48 24.45 0.96 9.31
C ASN A 48 23.04 1.25 8.79
N ARG A 49 22.05 0.59 9.36
CA ARG A 49 20.63 0.78 8.97
C ARG A 49 20.12 2.19 9.31
N GLU A 50 20.63 2.79 10.38
CA GLU A 50 20.30 4.16 10.79
C GLU A 50 20.70 5.25 9.76
N ASP A 51 21.61 4.93 8.82
CA ASP A 51 21.98 5.81 7.71
C ASP A 51 20.94 5.84 6.58
N ILE A 52 19.97 4.91 6.61
CA ILE A 52 18.87 4.82 5.64
C ILE A 52 17.61 5.46 6.23
N ARG A 53 17.11 6.47 5.56
CA ARG A 53 15.89 7.19 5.94
C ARG A 53 14.69 6.68 5.20
N ILE A 54 13.68 6.21 5.96
CA ILE A 54 12.43 5.65 5.43
C ILE A 54 11.28 6.60 5.74
N LEU A 55 10.40 6.82 4.76
CA LEU A 55 9.12 7.52 4.96
C LEU A 55 7.97 6.53 4.74
N ASP A 56 7.04 6.49 5.69
CA ASP A 56 5.79 5.74 5.60
C ASP A 56 4.60 6.71 5.55
N ILE A 57 3.99 6.86 4.36
CA ILE A 57 2.87 7.77 4.11
C ILE A 57 1.56 6.97 4.18
N GLY A 58 0.68 7.36 5.10
CA GLY A 58 -0.52 6.59 5.43
C GLY A 58 -0.20 5.44 6.38
N ALA A 59 0.67 5.68 7.35
CA ALA A 59 1.25 4.65 8.22
C ALA A 59 0.23 3.87 9.06
N GLY A 60 -1.02 4.34 9.16
CA GLY A 60 -2.05 3.71 9.97
C GLY A 60 -1.61 3.61 11.42
N THR A 61 -1.74 2.42 11.99
CA THR A 61 -1.28 2.12 13.35
C THR A 61 0.21 1.75 13.43
N GLY A 62 0.96 1.93 12.33
CA GLY A 62 2.43 1.81 12.27
C GLY A 62 2.96 0.40 12.04
N ARG A 63 2.23 -0.46 11.32
CA ARG A 63 2.65 -1.84 11.12
C ARG A 63 4.02 -1.97 10.45
N TYR A 64 4.26 -1.20 9.38
CA TYR A 64 5.54 -1.17 8.68
C TYR A 64 6.53 -0.26 9.41
N SER A 65 6.11 0.94 9.76
CA SER A 65 6.96 1.95 10.42
C SER A 65 7.60 1.44 11.70
N VAL A 66 6.82 0.78 12.57
CA VAL A 66 7.32 0.25 13.85
C VAL A 66 8.30 -0.88 13.61
N ALA A 67 7.95 -1.85 12.75
CA ALA A 67 8.82 -2.98 12.46
C ALA A 67 10.18 -2.54 11.89
N LEU A 68 10.19 -1.62 10.92
CA LEU A 68 11.41 -1.11 10.31
C LEU A 68 12.24 -0.29 11.30
N CYS A 69 11.59 0.50 12.18
CA CYS A 69 12.28 1.24 13.23
C CYS A 69 12.91 0.30 14.28
N GLU A 70 12.23 -0.77 14.66
CA GLU A 70 12.77 -1.81 15.55
C GLU A 70 13.95 -2.56 14.94
N GLU A 71 14.02 -2.63 13.61
CA GLU A 71 15.15 -3.16 12.87
C GLU A 71 16.35 -2.21 12.79
N GLY A 72 16.20 -0.96 13.25
CA GLY A 72 17.26 0.04 13.35
C GLY A 72 17.32 1.06 12.22
N TYR A 73 16.29 1.17 11.37
CA TYR A 73 16.19 2.22 10.35
C TYR A 73 15.70 3.55 10.93
N ASP A 74 16.09 4.69 10.32
CA ASP A 74 15.54 6.03 10.63
C ASP A 74 14.17 6.16 9.93
N VAL A 75 13.07 6.05 10.69
CA VAL A 75 11.71 6.00 10.14
C VAL A 75 10.90 7.22 10.53
N THR A 76 10.39 7.91 9.51
CA THR A 76 9.36 8.94 9.65
C THR A 76 8.01 8.36 9.18
N ALA A 77 6.95 8.59 9.94
CA ALA A 77 5.59 8.16 9.63
C ALA A 77 4.64 9.36 9.53
N VAL A 78 3.84 9.40 8.47
CA VAL A 78 2.79 10.40 8.25
C VAL A 78 1.45 9.69 8.25
N GLU A 79 0.53 10.10 9.12
CA GLU A 79 -0.80 9.51 9.23
C GLU A 79 -1.87 10.62 9.29
N LEU A 80 -2.94 10.47 8.50
CA LEU A 80 -4.03 11.44 8.42
C LEU A 80 -4.96 11.35 9.65
N VAL A 81 -5.30 10.12 10.03
CA VAL A 81 -6.31 9.83 11.05
C VAL A 81 -5.69 9.90 12.43
N LYS A 82 -6.16 10.86 13.26
CA LYS A 82 -5.62 11.08 14.61
C LYS A 82 -5.69 9.85 15.52
N HIS A 83 -6.73 9.04 15.37
CA HIS A 83 -6.90 7.81 16.16
C HIS A 83 -5.76 6.83 15.87
N ASN A 84 -5.50 6.54 14.61
CA ASN A 84 -4.42 5.65 14.17
C ASN A 84 -3.04 6.18 14.61
N LEU A 85 -2.81 7.47 14.38
CA LEU A 85 -1.58 8.15 14.83
C LEU A 85 -1.39 8.02 16.36
N GLY A 86 -2.46 8.10 17.12
CA GLY A 86 -2.44 7.90 18.58
C GLY A 86 -1.99 6.49 18.95
N ILE A 87 -2.50 5.47 18.27
CA ILE A 87 -2.09 4.06 18.46
C ILE A 87 -0.62 3.87 18.09
N LEU A 88 -0.19 4.40 16.94
CA LEU A 88 1.21 4.32 16.50
C LEU A 88 2.16 4.89 17.56
N LYS A 89 1.87 6.09 18.07
CA LYS A 89 2.69 6.74 19.11
C LYS A 89 2.74 5.96 20.44
N GLN A 90 1.69 5.19 20.76
CA GLN A 90 1.63 4.36 21.98
C GLN A 90 2.45 3.07 21.88
N LYS A 91 2.83 2.64 20.67
CA LYS A 91 3.66 1.43 20.46
C LYS A 91 5.10 1.59 20.94
N ASN A 92 5.40 2.71 21.57
CA ASN A 92 6.69 2.98 22.22
C ASN A 92 7.89 2.79 21.31
N SER A 93 7.76 3.21 20.05
CA SER A 93 8.81 3.15 19.05
C SER A 93 9.51 4.50 18.87
N ASN A 94 10.71 4.50 18.33
CA ASN A 94 11.45 5.71 17.95
C ASN A 94 11.00 6.30 16.60
N VAL A 95 9.85 5.86 16.08
CA VAL A 95 9.29 6.39 14.83
C VAL A 95 8.96 7.88 14.99
N HIS A 96 9.46 8.70 14.06
CA HIS A 96 9.13 10.12 13.98
C HIS A 96 7.71 10.31 13.40
N ALA A 97 6.68 10.10 14.23
CA ALA A 97 5.28 10.09 13.80
C ALA A 97 4.63 11.47 13.85
N MET A 98 4.04 11.91 12.73
CA MET A 98 3.33 13.17 12.61
C MET A 98 2.00 13.05 11.87
N GLN A 99 1.07 13.98 12.18
CA GLN A 99 -0.17 14.08 11.40
C GLN A 99 0.09 14.80 10.08
N GLY A 100 -0.40 14.23 8.98
CA GLY A 100 -0.28 14.83 7.65
C GLY A 100 -1.21 14.20 6.62
N ASN A 101 -1.26 14.82 5.45
CA ASN A 101 -2.04 14.36 4.30
C ASN A 101 -1.07 14.07 3.15
N ALA A 102 -1.22 12.92 2.49
CA ALA A 102 -0.40 12.50 1.34
C ALA A 102 -0.40 13.52 0.19
N LEU A 103 -1.47 14.29 0.05
CA LEU A 103 -1.58 15.36 -0.97
C LEU A 103 -0.69 16.57 -0.67
N HIS A 104 -0.24 16.77 0.56
CA HIS A 104 0.48 17.97 0.99
C HIS A 104 1.49 17.65 2.10
N LEU A 105 2.67 17.21 1.72
CA LEU A 105 3.77 16.88 2.65
C LEU A 105 4.70 18.08 2.92
N LYS A 106 4.15 19.29 3.02
CA LYS A 106 4.92 20.55 3.11
C LYS A 106 5.91 20.65 4.28
N LYS A 107 5.73 19.83 5.32
CA LYS A 107 6.64 19.79 6.48
C LYS A 107 7.88 18.92 6.22
N LEU A 108 7.87 18.14 5.14
CA LEU A 108 8.97 17.28 4.76
C LEU A 108 9.78 17.93 3.65
N GLU A 109 11.10 17.90 3.83
CA GLU A 109 12.04 18.48 2.86
C GLU A 109 12.14 17.61 1.61
N ASP A 110 12.50 18.25 0.49
CA ASP A 110 12.79 17.58 -0.76
C ASP A 110 13.96 16.64 -0.64
N ASN A 111 13.98 15.54 -1.39
CA ASN A 111 15.13 14.66 -1.53
C ASN A 111 15.72 14.16 -0.18
N THR A 112 14.84 13.76 0.72
CA THR A 112 15.21 13.41 2.10
C THR A 112 15.28 11.91 2.35
N TYR A 113 14.38 11.13 1.74
CA TYR A 113 14.19 9.72 2.08
C TYR A 113 14.79 8.80 1.02
N ASP A 114 15.41 7.72 1.46
CA ASP A 114 16.01 6.70 0.61
C ASP A 114 14.97 5.71 0.10
N LEU A 115 13.97 5.42 0.95
CA LEU A 115 12.82 4.57 0.61
C LEU A 115 11.55 5.22 1.13
N THR A 116 10.52 5.28 0.28
CA THR A 116 9.21 5.84 0.60
C THR A 116 8.12 4.80 0.40
N LEU A 117 7.34 4.51 1.43
CA LEU A 117 6.14 3.70 1.39
C LEU A 117 4.94 4.62 1.22
N LEU A 118 4.05 4.30 0.28
CA LEU A 118 2.77 4.98 0.06
C LEU A 118 1.68 3.90 0.09
N PHE A 119 1.40 3.40 1.31
CA PHE A 119 0.45 2.33 1.55
C PHE A 119 -0.81 2.88 2.22
N GLY A 120 -1.96 2.73 1.57
CA GLY A 120 -3.24 3.23 2.09
C GLY A 120 -3.78 4.47 1.38
N PRO A 121 -3.06 5.59 1.24
CA PRO A 121 -3.62 6.79 0.64
C PRO A 121 -4.21 6.59 -0.76
N MET A 122 -3.57 5.81 -1.63
CA MET A 122 -3.98 5.65 -3.03
C MET A 122 -5.38 5.04 -3.18
N TYR A 123 -5.83 4.22 -2.23
CA TYR A 123 -7.20 3.66 -2.29
C TYR A 123 -8.27 4.64 -1.82
N HIS A 124 -7.91 5.72 -1.14
CA HIS A 124 -8.83 6.74 -0.59
C HIS A 124 -8.84 8.04 -1.36
N LEU A 125 -8.03 8.14 -2.41
CA LEU A 125 -8.02 9.25 -3.35
C LEU A 125 -8.93 8.89 -4.53
N MET A 126 -10.00 9.67 -4.74
CA MET A 126 -11.07 9.28 -5.66
C MET A 126 -10.80 9.74 -7.09
N THR A 127 -9.91 10.72 -7.30
CA THR A 127 -9.63 11.26 -8.63
C THR A 127 -8.21 10.96 -9.08
N LYS A 128 -8.02 10.91 -10.39
CA LYS A 128 -6.70 10.77 -11.02
C LYS A 128 -5.74 11.89 -10.58
N GLU A 129 -6.25 13.11 -10.49
CA GLU A 129 -5.48 14.30 -10.11
C GLU A 129 -4.96 14.18 -8.68
N GLU A 130 -5.79 13.72 -7.74
CA GLU A 130 -5.37 13.49 -6.36
C GLU A 130 -4.28 12.40 -6.28
N LYS A 131 -4.40 11.30 -7.03
CA LYS A 131 -3.40 10.24 -7.08
C LYS A 131 -2.07 10.73 -7.63
N ILE A 132 -2.10 11.48 -8.75
CA ILE A 132 -0.92 12.12 -9.33
C ILE A 132 -0.29 13.10 -8.33
N GLN A 133 -1.09 13.87 -7.59
CA GLN A 133 -0.60 14.79 -6.57
C GLN A 133 0.10 14.05 -5.42
N ALA A 134 -0.49 12.97 -4.91
CA ALA A 134 0.12 12.17 -3.85
C ALA A 134 1.44 11.50 -4.30
N LEU A 135 1.47 10.95 -5.51
CA LEU A 135 2.70 10.42 -6.12
C LEU A 135 3.76 11.49 -6.33
N SER A 136 3.35 12.70 -6.75
CA SER A 136 4.26 13.84 -6.95
C SER A 136 4.90 14.27 -5.62
N GLU A 137 4.13 14.34 -4.54
CA GLU A 137 4.64 14.64 -3.21
C GLU A 137 5.58 13.53 -2.69
N ALA A 138 5.19 12.25 -2.85
CA ALA A 138 6.05 11.13 -2.51
C ALA A 138 7.37 11.15 -3.30
N LYS A 139 7.32 11.44 -4.62
CA LYS A 139 8.49 11.62 -5.47
C LYS A 139 9.36 12.79 -5.01
N ARG A 140 8.74 13.93 -4.65
CA ARG A 140 9.47 15.14 -4.21
C ARG A 140 10.34 14.86 -3.01
N VAL A 141 9.79 14.20 -1.99
CA VAL A 141 10.50 13.94 -0.73
C VAL A 141 11.50 12.77 -0.81
N THR A 142 11.35 11.90 -1.80
CA THR A 142 12.28 10.80 -2.06
C THR A 142 13.55 11.35 -2.72
N LYS A 143 14.73 10.87 -2.32
CA LYS A 143 16.03 11.23 -2.92
C LYS A 143 16.11 10.80 -4.39
N PRO A 144 16.92 11.48 -5.23
CA PRO A 144 17.32 10.92 -6.54
C PRO A 144 17.91 9.52 -6.36
N GLY A 145 17.52 8.57 -7.22
CA GLY A 145 17.87 7.15 -7.09
C GLY A 145 17.10 6.41 -5.99
N GLY A 146 16.31 7.09 -5.16
CA GLY A 146 15.51 6.49 -4.10
C GLY A 146 14.33 5.68 -4.63
N ILE A 147 13.80 4.82 -3.78
CA ILE A 147 12.78 3.83 -4.12
C ILE A 147 11.42 4.21 -3.49
N LEU A 148 10.35 4.06 -4.25
CA LEU A 148 8.99 4.18 -3.76
C LEU A 148 8.29 2.84 -3.90
N LEU A 149 7.57 2.40 -2.86
CA LEU A 149 6.65 1.28 -2.92
C LEU A 149 5.23 1.84 -2.74
N VAL A 150 4.37 1.62 -3.71
CA VAL A 150 3.02 2.19 -3.76
C VAL A 150 1.99 1.07 -3.83
N ALA A 151 1.02 1.05 -2.90
CA ALA A 151 -0.01 0.03 -2.88
C ALA A 151 -1.33 0.54 -3.46
N TYR A 152 -1.99 -0.33 -4.20
CA TYR A 152 -3.31 -0.12 -4.81
C TYR A 152 -4.25 -1.28 -4.48
N VAL A 153 -5.55 -1.03 -4.51
CA VAL A 153 -6.60 -2.06 -4.49
C VAL A 153 -7.15 -2.25 -5.90
N MET A 154 -7.39 -3.51 -6.28
CA MET A 154 -7.59 -3.87 -7.67
C MET A 154 -9.07 -3.96 -8.05
N ASN A 155 -9.40 -3.44 -9.23
CA ASN A 155 -10.75 -3.40 -9.78
C ASN A 155 -11.40 -4.79 -9.85
N GLU A 156 -10.68 -5.78 -10.38
CA GLU A 156 -11.24 -7.12 -10.60
C GLU A 156 -11.59 -7.81 -9.28
N TYR A 157 -10.85 -7.52 -8.22
CA TYR A 157 -11.21 -7.96 -6.87
C TYR A 157 -12.54 -7.35 -6.41
N ALA A 158 -12.76 -6.06 -6.61
CA ALA A 158 -14.00 -5.41 -6.23
C ALA A 158 -15.20 -5.97 -6.99
N VAL A 159 -15.07 -6.17 -8.32
CA VAL A 159 -16.13 -6.74 -9.14
C VAL A 159 -16.49 -8.16 -8.69
N VAL A 160 -15.49 -9.01 -8.43
CA VAL A 160 -15.74 -10.41 -8.02
C VAL A 160 -16.30 -10.48 -6.59
N VAL A 161 -15.71 -9.78 -5.63
CA VAL A 161 -16.12 -9.91 -4.23
C VAL A 161 -17.38 -9.10 -3.96
N TYR A 162 -17.33 -7.78 -4.12
CA TYR A 162 -18.49 -6.93 -3.85
C TYR A 162 -19.60 -7.15 -4.86
N GLY A 163 -19.25 -7.18 -6.17
CA GLY A 163 -20.25 -7.35 -7.23
C GLY A 163 -20.90 -8.73 -7.21
N ILE A 164 -20.10 -9.81 -7.31
CA ILE A 164 -20.62 -11.17 -7.53
C ILE A 164 -20.90 -11.88 -6.20
N GLN A 165 -19.91 -12.00 -5.30
CA GLN A 165 -20.10 -12.79 -4.08
C GLN A 165 -21.09 -12.13 -3.09
N GLU A 166 -21.09 -10.79 -3.01
CA GLU A 166 -22.01 -10.02 -2.17
C GLU A 166 -23.28 -9.58 -2.89
N ASN A 167 -23.45 -9.97 -4.17
CA ASN A 167 -24.65 -9.77 -4.99
C ASN A 167 -25.02 -8.29 -5.24
N HIS A 168 -24.02 -7.43 -5.49
CA HIS A 168 -24.22 -6.01 -5.81
C HIS A 168 -24.00 -5.66 -7.29
N LEU A 169 -23.70 -6.65 -8.16
CA LEU A 169 -23.29 -6.39 -9.55
C LEU A 169 -24.38 -5.65 -10.34
N GLU A 170 -25.63 -6.13 -10.27
CA GLU A 170 -26.75 -5.53 -11.01
C GLU A 170 -27.06 -4.10 -10.54
N GLU A 171 -27.00 -3.86 -9.24
CA GLU A 171 -27.19 -2.54 -8.66
C GLU A 171 -26.08 -1.59 -9.09
N SER A 172 -24.81 -2.04 -9.05
CA SER A 172 -23.64 -1.25 -9.43
C SER A 172 -23.66 -0.81 -10.89
N VAL A 173 -24.14 -1.68 -11.79
CA VAL A 173 -24.36 -1.32 -13.21
C VAL A 173 -25.49 -0.30 -13.36
N LYS A 174 -26.60 -0.50 -12.65
CA LYS A 174 -27.79 0.37 -12.74
C LYS A 174 -27.52 1.79 -12.22
N ASN A 175 -26.79 1.93 -11.15
CA ASN A 175 -26.48 3.23 -10.54
C ASN A 175 -25.20 3.88 -11.06
N GLY A 176 -24.50 3.23 -12.02
CA GLY A 176 -23.32 3.78 -12.68
C GLY A 176 -22.02 3.74 -11.85
N THR A 177 -21.97 2.94 -10.78
CA THR A 177 -20.73 2.68 -10.02
C THR A 177 -19.84 1.60 -10.68
N LEU A 178 -20.34 0.95 -11.72
CA LEU A 178 -19.59 0.19 -12.73
C LEU A 178 -19.91 0.74 -14.11
N ASP A 179 -18.89 1.03 -14.89
CA ASP A 179 -19.04 1.46 -16.28
C ASP A 179 -19.25 0.28 -17.25
N ALA A 180 -19.32 0.58 -18.56
CA ALA A 180 -19.52 -0.42 -19.60
C ALA A 180 -18.34 -1.40 -19.75
N SER A 181 -17.17 -1.07 -19.24
CA SER A 181 -15.99 -1.94 -19.20
C SER A 181 -15.85 -2.71 -17.88
N TYR A 182 -16.85 -2.61 -17.01
CA TYR A 182 -16.82 -3.10 -15.64
C TYR A 182 -15.68 -2.49 -14.80
N HIS A 183 -15.29 -1.27 -15.13
CA HIS A 183 -14.41 -0.49 -14.26
C HIS A 183 -15.25 0.21 -13.19
N THR A 184 -14.76 0.20 -11.94
CA THR A 184 -15.42 0.90 -10.84
C THR A 184 -15.31 2.40 -11.03
N VAL A 185 -16.44 3.09 -10.85
CA VAL A 185 -16.52 4.56 -10.90
C VAL A 185 -16.78 5.04 -9.47
N PRO A 186 -15.80 5.68 -8.82
CA PRO A 186 -15.98 6.17 -7.46
C PRO A 186 -17.11 7.20 -7.38
N ALA A 187 -18.07 6.99 -6.50
CA ALA A 187 -19.09 7.98 -6.16
C ALA A 187 -18.54 8.96 -5.10
N ALA A 188 -19.20 10.09 -4.93
CA ALA A 188 -18.79 11.11 -3.94
C ALA A 188 -18.75 10.57 -2.50
N ASP A 189 -19.41 9.45 -2.26
CA ASP A 189 -19.48 8.79 -0.98
C ASP A 189 -18.70 7.46 -0.91
N SER A 190 -17.95 7.12 -1.95
CA SER A 190 -17.06 5.95 -1.94
C SER A 190 -15.97 6.08 -0.88
N LEU A 191 -15.63 4.94 -0.26
CA LEU A 191 -14.50 4.86 0.68
C LEU A 191 -13.22 4.45 -0.05
N TYR A 192 -13.35 3.64 -1.11
CA TYR A 192 -12.26 3.10 -1.90
C TYR A 192 -12.41 3.43 -3.37
N ALA A 193 -11.28 3.69 -4.03
CA ALA A 193 -11.13 3.70 -5.47
C ALA A 193 -10.27 2.50 -5.86
N PHE A 194 -10.73 1.74 -6.85
CA PHE A 194 -10.08 0.51 -7.32
C PHE A 194 -9.47 0.77 -8.70
N GLU A 195 -8.30 0.20 -8.92
CA GLU A 195 -7.49 0.50 -10.10
C GLU A 195 -7.28 -0.76 -10.95
N ARG A 196 -6.98 -0.54 -12.22
CA ARG A 196 -6.36 -1.51 -13.12
C ARG A 196 -4.90 -1.16 -13.33
N ILE A 197 -4.15 -2.08 -13.93
CA ILE A 197 -2.70 -1.87 -14.19
C ILE A 197 -2.47 -0.67 -15.11
N GLU A 198 -3.32 -0.48 -16.12
CA GLU A 198 -3.27 0.65 -17.05
C GLU A 198 -3.52 2.01 -16.38
N ASP A 199 -4.32 2.06 -15.32
CA ASP A 199 -4.52 3.28 -14.52
C ASP A 199 -3.21 3.63 -13.78
N ILE A 200 -2.63 2.62 -13.12
CA ILE A 200 -1.35 2.75 -12.39
C ILE A 200 -0.25 3.20 -13.36
N ASP A 201 -0.19 2.61 -14.56
CA ASP A 201 0.76 3.00 -15.61
C ASP A 201 0.61 4.48 -15.97
N SER A 202 -0.63 4.94 -16.13
CA SER A 202 -0.94 6.35 -16.45
C SER A 202 -0.51 7.33 -15.36
N TYR A 203 -0.56 6.93 -14.09
CA TYR A 203 -0.09 7.77 -12.97
C TYR A 203 1.43 7.85 -12.94
N ASN A 204 2.11 6.72 -13.13
CA ASN A 204 3.57 6.66 -13.17
C ASN A 204 4.14 7.51 -14.31
N GLU A 205 3.53 7.42 -15.51
CA GLU A 205 3.90 8.22 -16.66
C GLU A 205 3.72 9.72 -16.37
N ALA A 206 2.56 10.12 -15.83
CA ALA A 206 2.27 11.52 -15.53
C ALA A 206 3.27 12.15 -14.52
N VAL A 207 3.78 11.35 -13.58
CA VAL A 207 4.75 11.81 -12.56
C VAL A 207 6.20 11.59 -13.03
N GLY A 208 6.43 10.79 -14.07
CA GLY A 208 7.77 10.42 -14.54
C GLY A 208 8.52 9.60 -13.50
N LEU A 209 7.89 8.55 -12.99
CA LEU A 209 8.49 7.53 -12.14
C LEU A 209 8.73 6.26 -12.95
N LYS A 210 9.91 5.65 -12.80
CA LYS A 210 10.27 4.43 -13.50
C LYS A 210 9.91 3.20 -12.70
N ARG A 211 9.04 2.33 -13.24
CA ARG A 211 8.76 1.03 -12.61
C ARG A 211 9.97 0.12 -12.66
N LEU A 212 10.36 -0.39 -11.49
CA LEU A 212 11.34 -1.46 -11.34
C LEU A 212 10.66 -2.82 -11.32
N LYS A 213 9.51 -2.90 -10.63
CA LYS A 213 8.76 -4.14 -10.44
C LYS A 213 7.32 -3.82 -10.05
N ILE A 214 6.40 -4.74 -10.36
CA ILE A 214 5.04 -4.73 -9.86
C ILE A 214 4.67 -6.13 -9.40
N LEU A 215 3.92 -6.26 -8.31
CA LEU A 215 3.55 -7.57 -7.75
C LEU A 215 2.18 -7.54 -7.06
N SER A 216 1.54 -8.71 -7.00
CA SER A 216 0.34 -8.95 -6.18
C SER A 216 0.76 -9.63 -4.88
N PRO A 217 0.84 -8.92 -3.73
CA PRO A 217 1.39 -9.49 -2.51
C PRO A 217 0.48 -10.53 -1.87
N ASP A 218 -0.82 -10.43 -2.04
CA ASP A 218 -1.81 -11.32 -1.43
C ASP A 218 -2.39 -12.36 -2.38
N GLY A 219 -2.27 -12.16 -3.71
CA GLY A 219 -2.79 -13.09 -4.70
C GLY A 219 -4.26 -13.48 -4.44
N PRO A 220 -4.60 -14.79 -4.36
CA PRO A 220 -5.95 -15.25 -4.12
C PRO A 220 -6.38 -15.22 -2.64
N ALA A 221 -5.52 -14.85 -1.70
CA ALA A 221 -5.77 -15.01 -0.25
C ALA A 221 -7.06 -14.33 0.21
N ASN A 222 -7.37 -13.16 -0.35
CA ASN A 222 -8.57 -12.42 0.00
C ASN A 222 -9.86 -13.05 -0.54
N TYR A 223 -9.82 -13.75 -1.67
CA TYR A 223 -10.97 -14.48 -2.21
C TYR A 223 -11.32 -15.72 -1.38
N ILE A 224 -10.30 -16.34 -0.78
CA ILE A 224 -10.42 -17.60 -0.06
C ILE A 224 -10.14 -17.46 1.44
N ARG A 225 -10.41 -16.28 2.04
CA ARG A 225 -10.13 -15.95 3.45
C ARG A 225 -10.54 -17.05 4.45
N PRO A 226 -11.77 -17.64 4.35
CA PRO A 226 -12.18 -18.66 5.32
C PRO A 226 -11.27 -19.88 5.31
N PHE A 227 -10.81 -20.27 4.12
CA PHE A 227 -9.92 -21.44 3.95
C PHE A 227 -8.51 -21.12 4.43
N VAL A 228 -7.95 -19.99 4.04
CA VAL A 228 -6.60 -19.55 4.47
C VAL A 228 -6.51 -19.44 5.99
N ASN A 229 -7.54 -18.91 6.64
CA ASN A 229 -7.57 -18.75 8.09
C ASN A 229 -7.65 -20.08 8.86
N GLN A 230 -8.03 -21.18 8.20
CA GLN A 230 -8.16 -22.53 8.78
C GLN A 230 -7.00 -23.46 8.41
N LEU A 231 -6.04 -23.03 7.59
CA LEU A 231 -4.89 -23.85 7.23
C LEU A 231 -4.10 -24.25 8.48
N SER A 232 -3.50 -25.44 8.45
CA SER A 232 -2.44 -25.78 9.41
C SER A 232 -1.24 -24.86 9.23
N GLU A 233 -0.35 -24.77 10.21
CA GLU A 233 0.85 -23.95 10.10
C GLU A 233 1.71 -24.37 8.90
N GLU A 234 1.92 -25.64 8.71
CA GLU A 234 2.67 -26.20 7.58
C GLU A 234 2.04 -25.79 6.23
N SER A 235 0.73 -25.99 6.07
CA SER A 235 0.02 -25.61 4.83
C SER A 235 0.04 -24.11 4.61
N TYR A 236 -0.02 -23.32 5.66
CA TYR A 236 0.08 -21.87 5.59
C TYR A 236 1.46 -21.41 5.09
N GLU A 237 2.55 -21.97 5.64
CA GLU A 237 3.91 -21.68 5.19
C GLU A 237 4.14 -22.08 3.73
N LEU A 238 3.60 -23.24 3.30
CA LEU A 238 3.62 -23.63 1.89
C LEU A 238 2.85 -22.64 1.01
N PHE A 239 1.72 -22.11 1.46
CA PHE A 239 0.97 -21.10 0.72
C PHE A 239 1.73 -19.77 0.62
N VAL A 240 2.39 -19.33 1.68
CA VAL A 240 3.26 -18.14 1.63
C VAL A 240 4.43 -18.35 0.66
N ALA A 241 5.08 -19.52 0.71
CA ALA A 241 6.16 -19.86 -0.21
C ALA A 241 5.70 -19.92 -1.67
N TYR A 242 4.51 -20.48 -1.93
CA TYR A 242 3.87 -20.44 -3.25
C TYR A 242 3.64 -19.00 -3.71
N GLN A 243 3.01 -18.16 -2.88
CA GLN A 243 2.69 -16.78 -3.23
C GLN A 243 3.96 -15.96 -3.53
N LEU A 244 5.05 -16.16 -2.78
CA LEU A 244 6.35 -15.56 -3.07
C LEU A 244 6.90 -15.94 -4.46
N LYS A 245 6.57 -17.13 -4.97
CA LYS A 245 7.02 -17.59 -6.28
C LYS A 245 6.19 -17.05 -7.44
N VAL A 246 4.93 -16.66 -7.16
CA VAL A 246 3.99 -16.28 -8.22
C VAL A 246 3.57 -14.81 -8.18
N CYS A 247 3.90 -14.07 -7.11
CA CYS A 247 3.44 -12.69 -6.91
C CYS A 247 3.88 -11.72 -8.03
N GLU A 248 4.95 -12.00 -8.75
CA GLU A 248 5.45 -11.19 -9.88
C GLU A 248 4.93 -11.66 -11.24
N ARG A 249 4.12 -12.70 -11.30
CA ARG A 249 3.61 -13.22 -12.58
C ARG A 249 2.64 -12.22 -13.22
N PRO A 250 2.94 -11.75 -14.47
CA PRO A 250 2.11 -10.72 -15.12
C PRO A 250 0.65 -11.14 -15.33
N ASP A 251 0.41 -12.46 -15.48
CA ASP A 251 -0.92 -13.04 -15.66
C ASP A 251 -1.74 -13.11 -14.36
N LEU A 252 -1.16 -12.76 -13.20
CA LEU A 252 -1.84 -12.83 -11.90
C LEU A 252 -1.90 -11.49 -11.16
N ILE A 253 -1.11 -10.50 -11.55
CA ILE A 253 -0.95 -9.24 -10.78
C ILE A 253 -2.28 -8.50 -10.63
N GLY A 254 -3.02 -8.28 -11.71
CA GLY A 254 -4.30 -7.55 -11.66
C GLY A 254 -5.46 -8.32 -11.02
N ALA A 255 -5.29 -9.62 -10.75
CA ALA A 255 -6.33 -10.49 -10.21
C ALA A 255 -6.31 -10.59 -8.68
N GLY A 256 -5.27 -10.12 -7.99
CA GLY A 256 -5.21 -10.06 -6.52
C GLY A 256 -6.09 -8.95 -5.96
N ALA A 257 -6.23 -8.89 -4.63
CA ALA A 257 -6.93 -7.76 -3.99
C ALA A 257 -6.06 -6.52 -3.95
N HIS A 258 -4.75 -6.70 -3.73
CA HIS A 258 -3.77 -5.63 -3.69
C HIS A 258 -2.66 -5.82 -4.73
N THR A 259 -2.11 -4.69 -5.15
CA THR A 259 -0.91 -4.63 -5.98
C THR A 259 0.06 -3.66 -5.33
N VAL A 260 1.36 -4.02 -5.31
CA VAL A 260 2.45 -3.13 -4.91
C VAL A 260 3.28 -2.82 -6.14
N ASP A 261 3.36 -1.54 -6.47
CA ASP A 261 4.19 -1.01 -7.56
C ASP A 261 5.48 -0.43 -6.98
N ILE A 262 6.62 -0.92 -7.44
CA ILE A 262 7.95 -0.53 -6.95
C ILE A 262 8.59 0.34 -8.02
N LEU A 263 8.84 1.57 -7.65
CA LEU A 263 9.23 2.64 -8.54
C LEU A 263 10.57 3.23 -8.12
N ARG A 264 11.29 3.82 -9.06
CA ARG A 264 12.51 4.57 -8.80
C ARG A 264 12.35 6.03 -9.24
N LYS A 265 12.77 6.95 -8.39
CA LYS A 265 13.03 8.33 -8.79
C LYS A 265 14.37 8.37 -9.52
N GLU A 266 14.38 8.79 -10.77
CA GLU A 266 15.62 8.94 -11.54
C GLU A 266 16.58 9.96 -10.90
N LEU A 267 17.87 9.87 -11.28
CA LEU A 267 18.96 10.71 -10.75
C LEU A 267 18.82 12.17 -11.20
#